data_2d5285e9e7789d0cd2618397c63d37d0
#
_entry.id   2d5285e9e7789d0cd2618397c63d37d0
#
_cell.length_a   1.000
_cell.length_b   1.000
_cell.length_c   1.000
_cell.angle_alpha   90.00
_cell.angle_beta   90.00
_cell.angle_gamma   90.00
#
_symmetry.space_group_name_H-M   'P 1'
#
loop_
_entity.id
_entity.type
_entity.pdbx_description
1 polymer ?
#
loop_
_entity_poly.entity_id
_entity_poly.type
_entity_poly.pdbx_seq_one_letter_code
_entity_poly.pdbx_strand_id
1 'polypeptide(L)'
;WDVAAVALLLISFCLCFFFPTKYMPAGRDPGVYLINGVHIAKTGGITYESNVYLNEHYEEVKDLLKLDAPGFYSEYEYGISKEPGSVVTQFLHMFPSMLAVGYRVGGLEGLVRVNAFINFFALGIMYLLTKRMFGEKAAGLALLFLTVNPAQLWAGRITQTELLSQMLLFLGIYWFYEGWETEKLRYAGYAGLLFGISTFNRIDAYIIGVGILVMWGYCEWFEVKKKYARVAAGLYLILGAAALGYGFIFSYPYYKVHLHKGLAMIVGINVVLAVLVILVGGILSMKRKSMQRNAVQTGQESDSPEKIREFVQGRGSVLSVSYTHLTL
;
A
#
# COMPACT_ATOMS: atom_id res chain seq x y z
N TRP A 1 12.92 17.08 -21.34
CA TRP A 1 12.71 16.71 -19.93
C TRP A 1 13.06 15.26 -19.64
N ASP A 2 12.77 14.31 -20.53
CA ASP A 2 13.04 12.89 -20.27
C ASP A 2 14.54 12.61 -20.06
N VAL A 3 15.44 13.23 -20.80
CA VAL A 3 16.88 13.07 -20.58
C VAL A 3 17.30 13.61 -19.22
N ALA A 4 16.78 14.78 -18.81
CA ALA A 4 17.04 15.34 -17.49
C ALA A 4 16.45 14.47 -16.38
N ALA A 5 15.28 13.90 -16.59
CA ALA A 5 14.66 12.98 -15.65
C ALA A 5 15.50 11.72 -15.45
N VAL A 6 15.99 11.09 -16.52
CA VAL A 6 16.90 9.94 -16.42
C VAL A 6 18.17 10.31 -15.66
N ALA A 7 18.76 11.49 -15.93
CA ALA A 7 19.94 11.96 -15.21
C ALA A 7 19.66 12.12 -13.70
N LEU A 8 18.53 12.74 -13.32
CA LEU A 8 18.13 12.89 -11.91
C LEU A 8 17.90 11.56 -11.23
N LEU A 9 17.23 10.60 -11.90
CA LEU A 9 17.03 9.25 -11.40
C LEU A 9 18.36 8.54 -11.15
N LEU A 10 19.30 8.63 -12.08
CA LEU A 10 20.63 8.03 -11.94
C LEU A 10 21.44 8.70 -10.82
N ILE A 11 21.39 10.02 -10.69
CA ILE A 11 22.04 10.74 -9.59
C ILE A 11 21.49 10.26 -8.25
N SER A 12 20.16 10.23 -8.07
CA SER A 12 19.53 9.75 -6.86
C SER A 12 19.89 8.29 -6.56
N PHE A 13 19.87 7.42 -7.59
CA PHE A 13 20.28 6.04 -7.47
C PHE A 13 21.73 5.91 -7.00
N CYS A 14 22.67 6.59 -7.65
CA CYS A 14 24.10 6.56 -7.31
C CYS A 14 24.33 7.05 -5.86
N LEU A 15 23.68 8.12 -5.44
CA LEU A 15 23.78 8.62 -4.07
C LEU A 15 23.30 7.59 -3.04
N CYS A 16 22.23 6.90 -3.31
CA CYS A 16 21.71 5.86 -2.41
C CYS A 16 22.53 4.57 -2.48
N PHE A 17 22.97 4.16 -3.67
CA PHE A 17 23.65 2.89 -3.89
C PHE A 17 25.10 2.89 -3.39
N PHE A 18 25.86 3.97 -3.63
CA PHE A 18 27.26 4.05 -3.21
C PHE A 18 27.45 4.50 -1.77
N PHE A 19 26.44 5.14 -1.17
CA PHE A 19 26.50 5.64 0.21
C PHE A 19 25.38 5.08 1.10
N PRO A 20 25.17 3.74 1.17
CA PRO A 20 24.14 3.15 2.02
C PRO A 20 24.48 3.37 3.50
N THR A 21 23.44 3.47 4.33
CA THR A 21 23.59 3.55 5.78
C THR A 21 23.44 2.16 6.37
N LYS A 22 24.47 1.69 7.06
CA LYS A 22 24.48 0.40 7.76
C LYS A 22 23.97 0.59 9.20
N TYR A 23 22.66 0.68 9.35
CA TYR A 23 22.03 0.84 10.64
C TYR A 23 21.62 -0.52 11.21
N MET A 24 22.31 -0.97 12.26
CA MET A 24 22.13 -2.33 12.81
C MET A 24 21.42 -2.42 14.19
N PRO A 25 21.19 -1.34 14.96
CA PRO A 25 20.58 -1.48 16.28
C PRO A 25 19.20 -2.14 16.22
N ALA A 26 19.03 -3.25 16.93
CA ALA A 26 17.82 -4.07 16.91
C ALA A 26 16.58 -3.38 17.51
N GLY A 27 16.77 -2.37 18.36
CA GLY A 27 15.67 -1.62 18.98
C GLY A 27 15.03 -0.54 18.10
N ARG A 28 15.36 -0.48 16.81
CA ARG A 28 14.80 0.48 15.84
C ARG A 28 14.45 -0.20 14.52
N ASP A 29 13.43 0.30 13.85
CA ASP A 29 12.85 -0.27 12.64
C ASP A 29 13.88 -0.71 11.59
N PRO A 30 14.86 0.13 11.19
CA PRO A 30 15.82 -0.26 10.16
C PRO A 30 16.67 -1.47 10.53
N GLY A 31 17.08 -1.55 11.80
CA GLY A 31 17.87 -2.67 12.30
C GLY A 31 17.04 -3.96 12.38
N VAL A 32 15.78 -3.87 12.80
CA VAL A 32 14.86 -5.02 12.83
C VAL A 32 14.62 -5.56 11.42
N TYR A 33 14.36 -4.70 10.45
CA TYR A 33 14.22 -5.12 9.05
C TYR A 33 15.49 -5.78 8.52
N LEU A 34 16.67 -5.19 8.81
CA LEU A 34 17.96 -5.72 8.40
C LEU A 34 18.19 -7.12 8.98
N ILE A 35 18.03 -7.27 10.30
CA ILE A 35 18.23 -8.56 11.00
C ILE A 35 17.27 -9.61 10.47
N ASN A 36 15.99 -9.25 10.28
CA ASN A 36 14.98 -10.15 9.74
C ASN A 36 15.33 -10.59 8.29
N GLY A 37 15.77 -9.65 7.45
CA GLY A 37 16.24 -9.96 6.10
C GLY A 37 17.42 -10.95 6.08
N VAL A 38 18.41 -10.76 6.95
CA VAL A 38 19.55 -11.69 7.10
C VAL A 38 19.09 -13.06 7.59
N HIS A 39 18.18 -13.10 8.58
CA HIS A 39 17.65 -14.34 9.13
C HIS A 39 16.90 -15.15 8.05
N ILE A 40 15.94 -14.52 7.36
CA ILE A 40 15.21 -15.15 6.27
C ILE A 40 16.18 -15.68 5.18
N ALA A 41 17.21 -14.89 4.85
CA ALA A 41 18.21 -15.31 3.86
C ALA A 41 18.97 -16.56 4.28
N LYS A 42 19.29 -16.68 5.56
CA LYS A 42 20.11 -17.80 6.08
C LYS A 42 19.29 -19.07 6.38
N THR A 43 18.08 -18.91 6.90
CA THR A 43 17.29 -20.02 7.45
C THR A 43 16.06 -20.35 6.60
N GLY A 44 15.55 -19.39 5.83
CA GLY A 44 14.24 -19.48 5.18
C GLY A 44 13.05 -19.28 6.12
N GLY A 45 13.30 -19.13 7.42
CA GLY A 45 12.30 -18.98 8.47
C GLY A 45 12.11 -17.53 8.91
N ILE A 46 11.06 -17.31 9.69
CA ILE A 46 10.71 -16.00 10.28
C ILE A 46 10.79 -15.99 11.80
N THR A 47 10.99 -17.15 12.40
CA THR A 47 11.09 -17.38 13.84
C THR A 47 12.55 -17.56 14.23
N TYR A 48 12.94 -16.98 15.35
CA TYR A 48 14.30 -17.06 15.90
C TYR A 48 14.27 -17.92 17.16
N GLU A 49 15.35 -18.68 17.36
CA GLU A 49 15.64 -19.25 18.66
C GLU A 49 16.53 -18.27 19.44
N SER A 50 16.12 -17.92 20.64
CA SER A 50 16.85 -16.98 21.50
C SER A 50 17.31 -17.64 22.77
N ASN A 51 18.63 -17.75 22.95
CA ASN A 51 19.22 -18.29 24.18
C ASN A 51 18.88 -17.44 25.42
N VAL A 52 18.58 -16.15 25.24
CA VAL A 52 18.17 -15.25 26.34
C VAL A 52 16.83 -15.69 26.92
N TYR A 53 15.90 -16.14 26.08
CA TYR A 53 14.59 -16.65 26.50
C TYR A 53 14.62 -18.13 26.87
N LEU A 54 15.69 -18.85 26.61
CA LEU A 54 15.92 -20.23 27.06
C LEU A 54 16.64 -20.31 28.42
N ASN A 55 17.05 -19.18 29.00
CA ASN A 55 17.78 -19.16 30.24
C ASN A 55 16.90 -19.61 31.40
N GLU A 56 17.45 -20.45 32.29
CA GLU A 56 16.80 -20.91 33.52
C GLU A 56 16.29 -19.75 34.40
N HIS A 57 16.94 -18.58 34.30
CA HIS A 57 16.57 -17.36 35.03
C HIS A 57 15.64 -16.42 34.24
N TYR A 58 14.99 -16.91 33.17
CA TYR A 58 14.12 -16.06 32.35
C TYR A 58 13.07 -15.29 33.16
N GLU A 59 12.42 -15.98 34.12
CA GLU A 59 11.39 -15.37 34.99
C GLU A 59 11.95 -14.22 35.85
N GLU A 60 13.23 -14.30 36.24
CA GLU A 60 13.91 -13.26 37.05
C GLU A 60 14.29 -12.03 36.24
N VAL A 61 14.60 -12.21 34.95
CA VAL A 61 15.10 -11.14 34.08
C VAL A 61 14.09 -10.63 33.05
N LYS A 62 12.92 -11.29 32.92
CA LYS A 62 11.91 -10.95 31.89
C LYS A 62 11.47 -9.49 31.92
N ASP A 63 11.39 -8.89 33.12
CA ASP A 63 10.99 -7.48 33.26
C ASP A 63 12.08 -6.52 32.77
N LEU A 64 13.37 -6.93 32.82
CA LEU A 64 14.49 -6.20 32.25
C LEU A 64 14.52 -6.30 30.71
N LEU A 65 13.93 -7.38 30.15
CA LEU A 65 13.84 -7.63 28.71
C LEU A 65 12.64 -6.95 28.07
N LYS A 66 11.67 -6.46 28.86
CA LYS A 66 10.54 -5.70 28.36
C LYS A 66 10.98 -4.33 27.89
N LEU A 67 11.09 -4.18 26.59
CA LEU A 67 11.29 -2.88 25.95
C LEU A 67 9.94 -2.30 25.55
N ASP A 68 9.76 -0.98 25.70
CA ASP A 68 8.53 -0.27 25.30
C ASP A 68 8.25 -0.38 23.79
N ALA A 69 9.26 -0.62 23.00
CA ALA A 69 9.19 -0.88 21.58
C ALA A 69 10.19 -1.99 21.21
N PRO A 70 9.95 -3.24 21.62
CA PRO A 70 10.83 -4.34 21.28
C PRO A 70 10.81 -4.56 19.77
N GLY A 71 11.97 -4.71 19.16
CA GLY A 71 12.07 -5.18 17.77
C GLY A 71 11.69 -6.65 17.62
N PHE A 72 11.53 -7.36 18.75
CA PHE A 72 11.25 -8.79 18.84
C PHE A 72 10.19 -9.06 19.90
N TYR A 73 9.37 -10.08 19.67
CA TYR A 73 8.34 -10.55 20.58
C TYR A 73 8.56 -12.01 20.91
N SER A 74 8.46 -12.38 22.20
CA SER A 74 8.48 -13.78 22.63
C SER A 74 7.15 -14.46 22.28
N GLU A 75 7.20 -15.53 21.53
CA GLU A 75 5.99 -16.33 21.22
C GLU A 75 5.37 -16.96 22.47
N TYR A 76 6.18 -17.27 23.49
CA TYR A 76 5.71 -17.78 24.77
C TYR A 76 4.85 -16.76 25.53
N GLU A 77 5.29 -15.49 25.63
CA GLU A 77 4.53 -14.43 26.31
C GLU A 77 3.18 -14.15 25.63
N TYR A 78 3.08 -14.41 24.34
CA TYR A 78 1.84 -14.24 23.59
C TYR A 78 0.99 -15.51 23.49
N GLY A 79 1.44 -16.63 24.14
CA GLY A 79 0.72 -17.89 24.17
C GLY A 79 0.72 -18.65 22.83
N ILE A 80 1.67 -18.38 21.96
CA ILE A 80 1.84 -19.06 20.66
C ILE A 80 2.69 -20.34 20.86
N SER A 81 3.83 -20.20 21.54
CA SER A 81 4.69 -21.32 21.92
C SER A 81 4.35 -21.82 23.33
N LYS A 82 4.57 -23.11 23.58
CA LYS A 82 4.43 -23.73 24.92
C LYS A 82 5.69 -23.57 25.77
N GLU A 83 6.82 -23.30 25.13
CA GLU A 83 8.13 -23.18 25.78
C GLU A 83 8.75 -21.83 25.45
N PRO A 84 9.50 -21.23 26.40
CA PRO A 84 10.27 -20.03 26.14
C PRO A 84 11.39 -20.31 25.13
N GLY A 85 11.83 -19.31 24.40
CA GLY A 85 12.97 -19.41 23.48
C GLY A 85 12.64 -19.08 22.01
N SER A 86 11.38 -19.19 21.62
CA SER A 86 10.95 -18.78 20.28
C SER A 86 10.60 -17.30 20.25
N VAL A 87 11.14 -16.57 19.28
CA VAL A 87 11.00 -15.13 19.13
C VAL A 87 10.69 -14.79 17.68
N VAL A 88 9.74 -13.88 17.46
CA VAL A 88 9.42 -13.31 16.15
C VAL A 88 9.72 -11.82 16.11
N THR A 89 10.06 -11.31 14.93
CA THR A 89 10.23 -9.87 14.75
C THR A 89 8.89 -9.16 14.71
N GLN A 90 8.89 -7.88 15.11
CA GLN A 90 7.81 -6.99 14.73
C GLN A 90 7.82 -6.79 13.21
N PHE A 91 6.72 -6.30 12.65
CA PHE A 91 6.50 -6.04 11.23
C PHE A 91 6.06 -7.26 10.41
N LEU A 92 5.65 -6.94 9.19
CA LEU A 92 5.31 -7.90 8.15
C LEU A 92 6.55 -8.28 7.35
N HIS A 93 6.51 -9.43 6.69
CA HIS A 93 7.70 -10.07 6.13
C HIS A 93 7.98 -9.72 4.66
N MET A 94 7.10 -8.95 3.99
CA MET A 94 7.27 -8.63 2.57
C MET A 94 8.59 -7.89 2.30
N PHE A 95 8.82 -6.79 3.00
CA PHE A 95 10.07 -6.03 2.82
C PHE A 95 11.31 -6.78 3.31
N PRO A 96 11.32 -7.43 4.50
CA PRO A 96 12.42 -8.31 4.90
C PRO A 96 12.75 -9.40 3.88
N SER A 97 11.76 -9.98 3.20
CA SER A 97 12.01 -10.97 2.15
C SER A 97 12.73 -10.38 0.94
N MET A 98 12.46 -9.12 0.57
CA MET A 98 13.22 -8.43 -0.47
C MET A 98 14.66 -8.16 -0.01
N LEU A 99 14.87 -7.79 1.25
CA LEU A 99 16.20 -7.65 1.83
C LEU A 99 16.96 -8.98 1.85
N ALA A 100 16.26 -10.10 2.10
CA ALA A 100 16.84 -11.44 2.05
C ALA A 100 17.34 -11.81 0.64
N VAL A 101 16.60 -11.42 -0.41
CA VAL A 101 17.07 -11.57 -1.80
C VAL A 101 18.36 -10.76 -2.02
N GLY A 102 18.38 -9.49 -1.59
CA GLY A 102 19.58 -8.66 -1.66
C GLY A 102 20.78 -9.29 -0.93
N TYR A 103 20.53 -9.87 0.25
CA TYR A 103 21.57 -10.59 1.00
C TYR A 103 22.10 -11.83 0.27
N ARG A 104 21.23 -12.61 -0.36
CA ARG A 104 21.62 -13.79 -1.15
C ARG A 104 22.49 -13.44 -2.35
N VAL A 105 22.26 -12.28 -2.96
CA VAL A 105 23.01 -11.79 -4.13
C VAL A 105 24.36 -11.20 -3.76
N GLY A 106 24.44 -10.40 -2.70
CA GLY A 106 25.64 -9.62 -2.38
C GLY A 106 25.97 -9.53 -0.87
N GLY A 107 25.51 -10.48 -0.06
CA GLY A 107 25.71 -10.43 1.39
C GLY A 107 25.09 -9.19 1.99
N LEU A 108 25.67 -8.71 3.08
CA LEU A 108 25.20 -7.50 3.76
C LEU A 108 25.23 -6.26 2.83
N GLU A 109 26.23 -6.17 1.97
CA GLU A 109 26.36 -5.07 1.00
C GLU A 109 25.22 -5.07 -0.02
N GLY A 110 24.77 -6.24 -0.48
CA GLY A 110 23.62 -6.36 -1.36
C GLY A 110 22.31 -5.99 -0.63
N LEU A 111 22.15 -6.44 0.62
CA LEU A 111 20.97 -6.16 1.43
C LEU A 111 20.76 -4.65 1.63
N VAL A 112 21.79 -3.92 2.07
CA VAL A 112 21.64 -2.47 2.38
C VAL A 112 21.41 -1.61 1.15
N ARG A 113 21.63 -2.15 -0.05
CA ARG A 113 21.39 -1.46 -1.33
C ARG A 113 20.00 -1.69 -1.93
N VAL A 114 19.20 -2.58 -1.35
CA VAL A 114 17.83 -2.87 -1.88
C VAL A 114 17.00 -1.60 -1.98
N ASN A 115 17.07 -0.72 -0.97
CA ASN A 115 16.30 0.52 -1.01
C ASN A 115 16.78 1.52 -2.07
N ALA A 116 18.01 1.46 -2.53
CA ALA A 116 18.45 2.28 -3.67
C ALA A 116 17.70 1.92 -4.96
N PHE A 117 17.47 0.62 -5.21
CA PHE A 117 16.66 0.15 -6.35
C PHE A 117 15.19 0.53 -6.18
N ILE A 118 14.63 0.31 -4.99
CA ILE A 118 13.23 0.68 -4.72
C ILE A 118 13.04 2.18 -4.92
N ASN A 119 13.95 3.01 -4.43
CA ASN A 119 13.93 4.46 -4.60
C ASN A 119 13.96 4.87 -6.09
N PHE A 120 14.84 4.24 -6.89
CA PHE A 120 14.92 4.49 -8.32
C PHE A 120 13.56 4.23 -9.01
N PHE A 121 12.94 3.09 -8.74
CA PHE A 121 11.62 2.77 -9.31
C PHE A 121 10.51 3.68 -8.75
N ALA A 122 10.50 3.96 -7.45
CA ALA A 122 9.50 4.85 -6.83
C ALA A 122 9.52 6.25 -7.45
N LEU A 123 10.72 6.84 -7.62
CA LEU A 123 10.89 8.14 -8.26
C LEU A 123 10.51 8.10 -9.75
N GLY A 124 10.90 7.04 -10.46
CA GLY A 124 10.54 6.84 -11.86
C GLY A 124 9.02 6.75 -12.08
N ILE A 125 8.34 5.98 -11.23
CA ILE A 125 6.87 5.84 -11.27
C ILE A 125 6.20 7.18 -10.93
N MET A 126 6.70 7.89 -9.92
CA MET A 126 6.20 9.22 -9.57
C MET A 126 6.35 10.20 -10.73
N TYR A 127 7.50 10.18 -11.43
CA TYR A 127 7.71 10.99 -12.62
C TYR A 127 6.67 10.66 -13.71
N LEU A 128 6.48 9.38 -14.03
CA LEU A 128 5.50 8.93 -15.04
C LEU A 128 4.07 9.31 -14.66
N LEU A 129 3.68 9.13 -13.41
CA LEU A 129 2.38 9.50 -12.88
C LEU A 129 2.15 11.01 -13.01
N THR A 130 3.11 11.82 -12.55
CA THR A 130 3.01 13.29 -12.60
C THR A 130 3.01 13.79 -14.06
N LYS A 131 3.83 13.18 -14.92
CA LYS A 131 3.86 13.50 -16.35
C LYS A 131 2.49 13.25 -17.01
N ARG A 132 1.87 12.14 -16.66
CA ARG A 132 0.56 11.74 -17.20
C ARG A 132 -0.58 12.63 -16.71
N MET A 133 -0.53 13.10 -15.47
CA MET A 133 -1.59 13.92 -14.85
C MET A 133 -1.41 15.43 -15.11
N PHE A 134 -0.18 15.92 -15.07
CA PHE A 134 0.13 17.37 -15.01
C PHE A 134 1.14 17.82 -16.06
N GLY A 135 1.63 16.93 -16.90
CA GLY A 135 2.58 17.22 -17.96
C GLY A 135 4.06 17.21 -17.56
N GLU A 136 4.93 17.35 -18.55
CA GLU A 136 6.38 17.12 -18.40
C GLU A 136 7.08 18.12 -17.48
N LYS A 137 6.68 19.40 -17.50
CA LYS A 137 7.30 20.43 -16.65
C LYS A 137 7.05 20.16 -15.18
N ALA A 138 5.79 19.83 -14.82
CA ALA A 138 5.42 19.49 -13.46
C ALA A 138 6.13 18.22 -12.98
N ALA A 139 6.22 17.20 -13.86
CA ALA A 139 6.93 15.95 -13.55
C ALA A 139 8.43 16.18 -13.30
N GLY A 140 9.07 16.99 -14.14
CA GLY A 140 10.49 17.33 -13.98
C GLY A 140 10.77 18.07 -12.67
N LEU A 141 9.95 19.05 -12.32
CA LEU A 141 10.07 19.78 -11.05
C LEU A 141 9.82 18.88 -9.85
N ALA A 142 8.77 18.06 -9.89
CA ALA A 142 8.46 17.13 -8.81
C ALA A 142 9.62 16.13 -8.60
N LEU A 143 10.17 15.58 -9.68
CA LEU A 143 11.33 14.70 -9.62
C LEU A 143 12.55 15.39 -9.03
N LEU A 144 12.84 16.62 -9.50
CA LEU A 144 13.96 17.41 -8.96
C LEU A 144 13.82 17.62 -7.44
N PHE A 145 12.64 18.07 -6.99
CA PHE A 145 12.40 18.29 -5.55
C PHE A 145 12.53 17.02 -4.73
N LEU A 146 12.05 15.87 -5.22
CA LEU A 146 12.21 14.61 -4.51
C LEU A 146 13.66 14.11 -4.53
N THR A 147 14.39 14.29 -5.65
CA THR A 147 15.79 13.89 -5.75
C THR A 147 16.68 14.61 -4.75
N VAL A 148 16.39 15.89 -4.45
CA VAL A 148 17.16 16.68 -3.46
C VAL A 148 16.52 16.65 -2.06
N ASN A 149 15.39 16.00 -1.87
CA ASN A 149 14.72 15.91 -0.58
C ASN A 149 15.52 15.06 0.40
N PRO A 150 15.94 15.60 1.57
CA PRO A 150 16.72 14.86 2.54
C PRO A 150 16.02 13.59 3.06
N ALA A 151 14.70 13.63 3.25
CA ALA A 151 13.94 12.47 3.73
C ALA A 151 13.89 11.35 2.68
N GLN A 152 13.75 11.70 1.39
CA GLN A 152 13.77 10.74 0.29
C GLN A 152 15.17 10.08 0.15
N LEU A 153 16.22 10.88 0.19
CA LEU A 153 17.59 10.38 0.14
C LEU A 153 17.94 9.52 1.35
N TRP A 154 17.49 9.93 2.53
CA TRP A 154 17.70 9.15 3.75
C TRP A 154 16.98 7.80 3.68
N ALA A 155 15.71 7.79 3.28
CA ALA A 155 14.93 6.55 3.09
C ALA A 155 15.54 5.62 2.04
N GLY A 156 16.14 6.17 0.95
CA GLY A 156 16.85 5.40 -0.08
C GLY A 156 18.15 4.75 0.38
N ARG A 157 18.70 5.20 1.50
CA ARG A 157 20.00 4.75 2.04
C ARG A 157 19.88 3.83 3.25
N ILE A 158 18.71 3.71 3.85
CA ILE A 158 18.46 2.95 5.06
C ILE A 158 17.44 1.82 4.80
N THR A 159 17.50 0.75 5.58
CA THR A 159 16.60 -0.41 5.44
C THR A 159 15.24 -0.15 6.07
N GLN A 160 14.41 0.65 5.38
CA GLN A 160 13.04 1.00 5.79
C GLN A 160 12.03 0.75 4.68
N THR A 161 10.78 0.51 5.04
CA THR A 161 9.71 0.06 4.15
C THR A 161 8.92 1.19 3.48
N GLU A 162 9.19 2.45 3.83
CA GLU A 162 8.48 3.64 3.33
C GLU A 162 8.55 3.75 1.80
N LEU A 163 9.73 3.52 1.24
CA LEU A 163 9.92 3.60 -0.22
C LEU A 163 9.17 2.51 -0.98
N LEU A 164 9.09 1.30 -0.41
CA LEU A 164 8.29 0.23 -1.00
C LEU A 164 6.81 0.61 -0.98
N SER A 165 6.32 1.17 0.13
CA SER A 165 4.95 1.70 0.22
C SER A 165 4.71 2.82 -0.78
N GLN A 166 5.64 3.77 -0.92
CA GLN A 166 5.57 4.86 -1.90
C GLN A 166 5.50 4.31 -3.33
N MET A 167 6.34 3.35 -3.67
CA MET A 167 6.38 2.71 -4.98
C MET A 167 5.05 2.02 -5.30
N LEU A 168 4.54 1.20 -4.38
CA LEU A 168 3.28 0.48 -4.55
C LEU A 168 2.10 1.44 -4.68
N LEU A 169 2.06 2.49 -3.85
CA LEU A 169 1.00 3.50 -3.89
C LEU A 169 1.01 4.27 -5.22
N PHE A 170 2.15 4.79 -5.64
CA PHE A 170 2.25 5.56 -6.88
C PHE A 170 1.95 4.70 -8.11
N LEU A 171 2.43 3.46 -8.14
CA LEU A 171 2.13 2.53 -9.23
C LEU A 171 0.64 2.15 -9.24
N GLY A 172 0.04 1.97 -8.07
CA GLY A 172 -1.40 1.74 -7.92
C GLY A 172 -2.22 2.91 -8.45
N ILE A 173 -1.85 4.15 -8.07
CA ILE A 173 -2.51 5.38 -8.56
C ILE A 173 -2.31 5.54 -10.07
N TYR A 174 -1.10 5.25 -10.60
CA TYR A 174 -0.83 5.31 -12.04
C TYR A 174 -1.77 4.40 -12.83
N TRP A 175 -1.88 3.13 -12.44
CA TRP A 175 -2.77 2.18 -13.11
C TRP A 175 -4.24 2.49 -12.88
N PHE A 176 -4.59 3.05 -11.70
CA PHE A 176 -5.95 3.51 -11.44
C PHE A 176 -6.33 4.65 -12.37
N TYR A 177 -5.47 5.66 -12.51
CA TYR A 177 -5.68 6.80 -13.39
C TYR A 177 -5.73 6.38 -14.86
N GLU A 178 -4.77 5.58 -15.31
CA GLU A 178 -4.71 5.08 -16.69
C GLU A 178 -5.96 4.26 -17.06
N GLY A 179 -6.42 3.44 -16.14
CA GLY A 179 -7.63 2.68 -16.34
C GLY A 179 -8.89 3.52 -16.30
N TRP A 180 -8.90 4.58 -15.49
CA TRP A 180 -10.00 5.54 -15.45
C TRP A 180 -10.17 6.24 -16.79
N GLU A 181 -9.08 6.66 -17.43
CA GLU A 181 -9.09 7.33 -18.74
C GLU A 181 -9.43 6.36 -19.89
N THR A 182 -8.85 5.18 -19.87
CA THR A 182 -8.96 4.22 -21.00
C THR A 182 -10.10 3.20 -20.86
N GLU A 183 -10.77 3.15 -19.70
CA GLU A 183 -11.84 2.21 -19.33
C GLU A 183 -11.44 0.72 -19.40
N LYS A 184 -10.15 0.41 -19.42
CA LYS A 184 -9.65 -0.96 -19.50
C LYS A 184 -9.67 -1.64 -18.14
N LEU A 185 -10.53 -2.63 -17.93
CA LEU A 185 -10.67 -3.35 -16.65
C LEU A 185 -9.38 -3.98 -16.12
N ARG A 186 -8.45 -4.38 -17.01
CA ARG A 186 -7.14 -4.91 -16.58
C ARG A 186 -6.36 -3.91 -15.71
N TYR A 187 -6.49 -2.63 -15.97
CA TYR A 187 -5.81 -1.59 -15.19
C TYR A 187 -6.45 -1.39 -13.82
N ALA A 188 -7.78 -1.57 -13.71
CA ALA A 188 -8.44 -1.67 -12.42
C ALA A 188 -7.91 -2.85 -11.60
N GLY A 189 -7.69 -3.99 -12.28
CA GLY A 189 -7.07 -5.17 -11.68
C GLY A 189 -5.66 -4.88 -11.13
N TYR A 190 -4.80 -4.25 -11.93
CA TYR A 190 -3.45 -3.87 -11.51
C TYR A 190 -3.47 -2.89 -10.33
N ALA A 191 -4.34 -1.87 -10.37
CA ALA A 191 -4.49 -0.93 -9.27
C ALA A 191 -4.94 -1.60 -7.97
N GLY A 192 -6.01 -2.39 -8.03
CA GLY A 192 -6.54 -3.13 -6.88
C GLY A 192 -5.53 -4.13 -6.29
N LEU A 193 -4.77 -4.81 -7.17
CA LEU A 193 -3.68 -5.71 -6.77
C LEU A 193 -2.60 -4.95 -6.00
N LEU A 194 -2.09 -3.83 -6.53
CA LEU A 194 -1.00 -3.05 -5.93
C LEU A 194 -1.42 -2.43 -4.59
N PHE A 195 -2.63 -1.88 -4.53
CA PHE A 195 -3.18 -1.35 -3.28
C PHE A 195 -3.40 -2.46 -2.24
N GLY A 196 -3.87 -3.64 -2.66
CA GLY A 196 -4.01 -4.79 -1.79
C GLY A 196 -2.67 -5.36 -1.32
N ILE A 197 -1.68 -5.48 -2.21
CA ILE A 197 -0.33 -5.93 -1.85
C ILE A 197 0.33 -4.97 -0.84
N SER A 198 0.04 -3.67 -0.90
CA SER A 198 0.61 -2.71 0.04
C SER A 198 0.26 -3.02 1.50
N THR A 199 -0.87 -3.70 1.78
CA THR A 199 -1.27 -4.12 3.12
C THR A 199 -0.42 -5.27 3.68
N PHE A 200 0.28 -6.04 2.83
CA PHE A 200 1.30 -7.01 3.26
C PHE A 200 2.64 -6.35 3.59
N ASN A 201 2.83 -5.11 3.19
CA ASN A 201 4.04 -4.36 3.50
C ASN A 201 3.92 -3.61 4.83
N ARG A 202 2.78 -2.93 5.06
CA ARG A 202 2.56 -2.10 6.26
C ARG A 202 1.11 -2.16 6.71
N ILE A 203 0.91 -2.17 8.03
CA ILE A 203 -0.43 -2.17 8.63
C ILE A 203 -1.18 -0.84 8.43
N ASP A 204 -0.48 0.29 8.28
CA ASP A 204 -1.09 1.60 8.01
C ASP A 204 -1.56 1.74 6.54
N ALA A 205 -1.14 0.84 5.64
CA ALA A 205 -1.59 0.82 4.25
C ALA A 205 -3.11 0.59 4.10
N TYR A 206 -3.80 0.10 5.14
CA TYR A 206 -5.27 0.02 5.13
C TYR A 206 -5.96 1.38 4.99
N ILE A 207 -5.27 2.50 5.24
CA ILE A 207 -5.81 3.85 5.01
C ILE A 207 -6.08 4.10 3.51
N ILE A 208 -5.33 3.45 2.62
CA ILE A 208 -5.53 3.53 1.16
C ILE A 208 -6.94 3.05 0.80
N GLY A 209 -7.43 2.05 1.51
CA GLY A 209 -8.76 1.49 1.30
C GLY A 209 -9.89 2.48 1.48
N VAL A 210 -9.74 3.44 2.39
CA VAL A 210 -10.73 4.51 2.57
C VAL A 210 -10.94 5.26 1.25
N GLY A 211 -9.85 5.67 0.59
CA GLY A 211 -9.93 6.36 -0.71
C GLY A 211 -10.56 5.51 -1.80
N ILE A 212 -10.18 4.21 -1.89
CA ILE A 212 -10.70 3.29 -2.90
C ILE A 212 -12.19 3.02 -2.69
N LEU A 213 -12.62 2.81 -1.44
CA LEU A 213 -14.01 2.52 -1.10
C LEU A 213 -14.91 3.74 -1.27
N VAL A 214 -14.43 4.94 -0.92
CA VAL A 214 -15.14 6.20 -1.21
C VAL A 214 -15.30 6.39 -2.71
N MET A 215 -14.24 6.14 -3.51
CA MET A 215 -14.32 6.22 -4.96
C MET A 215 -15.30 5.17 -5.52
N TRP A 216 -15.32 3.95 -5.00
CA TRP A 216 -16.32 2.95 -5.39
C TRP A 216 -17.73 3.41 -5.06
N GLY A 217 -17.97 3.97 -3.86
CA GLY A 217 -19.26 4.55 -3.48
C GLY A 217 -19.71 5.68 -4.43
N TYR A 218 -18.79 6.56 -4.78
CA TYR A 218 -19.02 7.61 -5.79
C TYR A 218 -19.45 7.00 -7.13
N CYS A 219 -18.73 5.99 -7.62
CA CYS A 219 -19.04 5.34 -8.88
C CYS A 219 -20.41 4.64 -8.89
N GLU A 220 -20.81 4.04 -7.75
CA GLU A 220 -22.14 3.43 -7.62
C GLU A 220 -23.25 4.48 -7.57
N TRP A 221 -23.02 5.59 -6.85
CA TRP A 221 -24.01 6.67 -6.71
C TRP A 221 -24.27 7.40 -8.02
N PHE A 222 -23.22 7.79 -8.72
CA PHE A 222 -23.29 8.56 -9.97
C PHE A 222 -23.33 7.69 -11.24
N GLU A 223 -23.33 6.39 -11.12
CA GLU A 223 -23.31 5.41 -12.25
C GLU A 223 -22.10 5.50 -13.18
N VAL A 224 -21.01 6.07 -12.71
CA VAL A 224 -19.80 6.27 -13.51
C VAL A 224 -18.85 5.10 -13.28
N LYS A 225 -18.42 4.44 -14.37
CA LYS A 225 -17.32 3.44 -14.34
C LYS A 225 -17.44 2.37 -13.24
N LYS A 226 -18.68 1.96 -12.88
CA LYS A 226 -18.97 1.02 -11.77
C LYS A 226 -18.20 -0.29 -11.84
N LYS A 227 -18.09 -0.90 -13.03
CA LYS A 227 -17.35 -2.15 -13.20
C LYS A 227 -15.89 -1.98 -12.85
N TYR A 228 -15.31 -0.86 -13.27
CA TYR A 228 -13.91 -0.51 -12.99
C TYR A 228 -13.67 -0.38 -11.48
N ALA A 229 -14.48 0.44 -10.80
CA ALA A 229 -14.37 0.65 -9.36
C ALA A 229 -14.58 -0.65 -8.55
N ARG A 230 -15.54 -1.49 -8.95
CA ARG A 230 -15.80 -2.80 -8.31
C ARG A 230 -14.60 -3.74 -8.41
N VAL A 231 -13.94 -3.80 -9.57
CA VAL A 231 -12.77 -4.66 -9.76
C VAL A 231 -11.61 -4.19 -8.89
N ALA A 232 -11.31 -2.88 -8.90
CA ALA A 232 -10.23 -2.33 -8.09
C ALA A 232 -10.49 -2.52 -6.59
N ALA A 233 -11.69 -2.15 -6.10
CA ALA A 233 -12.07 -2.30 -4.71
C ALA A 233 -12.16 -3.77 -4.27
N GLY A 234 -12.72 -4.64 -5.12
CA GLY A 234 -12.83 -6.07 -4.83
C GLY A 234 -11.48 -6.74 -4.63
N LEU A 235 -10.50 -6.49 -5.52
CA LEU A 235 -9.15 -7.02 -5.37
C LEU A 235 -8.43 -6.45 -4.15
N TYR A 236 -8.58 -5.15 -3.89
CA TYR A 236 -8.06 -4.55 -2.66
C TYR A 236 -8.64 -5.23 -1.41
N LEU A 237 -9.95 -5.44 -1.34
CA LEU A 237 -10.61 -6.06 -0.18
C LEU A 237 -10.17 -7.51 0.02
N ILE A 238 -10.09 -8.30 -1.06
CA ILE A 238 -9.64 -9.70 -1.00
C ILE A 238 -8.20 -9.77 -0.47
N LEU A 239 -7.28 -8.99 -1.05
CA LEU A 239 -5.88 -9.01 -0.63
C LEU A 239 -5.69 -8.38 0.75
N GLY A 240 -6.43 -7.33 1.10
CA GLY A 240 -6.42 -6.74 2.42
C GLY A 240 -6.89 -7.73 3.50
N ALA A 241 -7.96 -8.49 3.22
CA ALA A 241 -8.41 -9.56 4.12
C ALA A 241 -7.37 -10.69 4.24
N ALA A 242 -6.74 -11.07 3.12
CA ALA A 242 -5.65 -12.06 3.13
C ALA A 242 -4.44 -11.56 3.93
N ALA A 243 -4.08 -10.28 3.82
CA ALA A 243 -3.00 -9.67 4.59
C ALA A 243 -3.30 -9.61 6.09
N LEU A 244 -4.57 -9.36 6.48
CA LEU A 244 -5.01 -9.47 7.87
C LEU A 244 -4.83 -10.89 8.38
N GLY A 245 -5.33 -11.89 7.65
CA GLY A 245 -5.18 -13.30 8.01
C GLY A 245 -3.71 -13.69 8.15
N TYR A 246 -2.87 -13.29 7.17
CA TYR A 246 -1.42 -13.49 7.22
C TYR A 246 -0.79 -12.87 8.46
N GLY A 247 -1.14 -11.63 8.79
CA GLY A 247 -0.60 -10.93 9.94
C GLY A 247 -1.00 -11.58 11.27
N PHE A 248 -2.24 -12.06 11.40
CA PHE A 248 -2.69 -12.80 12.59
C PHE A 248 -2.08 -14.20 12.71
N ILE A 249 -1.66 -14.82 11.60
CA ILE A 249 -1.00 -16.13 11.63
C ILE A 249 0.49 -15.99 11.89
N PHE A 250 1.18 -15.11 11.17
CA PHE A 250 2.64 -15.08 11.13
C PHE A 250 3.28 -13.88 11.86
N SER A 251 2.49 -12.89 12.27
CA SER A 251 2.94 -11.69 13.00
C SER A 251 1.98 -11.35 14.15
N TYR A 252 1.41 -12.37 14.79
CA TYR A 252 0.36 -12.20 15.82
C TYR A 252 0.73 -11.20 16.92
N PRO A 253 1.93 -11.25 17.55
CA PRO A 253 2.28 -10.30 18.61
C PRO A 253 2.22 -8.84 18.11
N TYR A 254 2.74 -8.58 16.92
CA TYR A 254 2.72 -7.26 16.30
C TYR A 254 1.29 -6.78 16.03
N TYR A 255 0.44 -7.64 15.46
CA TYR A 255 -0.96 -7.33 15.20
C TYR A 255 -1.76 -7.12 16.49
N LYS A 256 -1.56 -7.94 17.51
CA LYS A 256 -2.22 -7.82 18.82
C LYS A 256 -1.91 -6.48 19.48
N VAL A 257 -0.64 -6.04 19.47
CA VAL A 257 -0.23 -4.75 20.02
C VAL A 257 -0.86 -3.59 19.23
N HIS A 258 -0.90 -3.67 17.90
CA HIS A 258 -1.41 -2.59 17.05
C HIS A 258 -2.94 -2.60 16.90
N LEU A 259 -3.61 -3.70 17.23
CA LEU A 259 -5.08 -3.78 17.22
C LEU A 259 -5.69 -2.67 18.11
N HIS A 260 -5.13 -2.47 19.29
CA HIS A 260 -5.57 -1.42 20.22
C HIS A 260 -5.01 -0.03 19.88
N LYS A 261 -3.96 0.07 19.07
CA LYS A 261 -3.29 1.33 18.68
C LYS A 261 -3.80 1.93 17.35
N GLY A 262 -4.96 1.50 16.85
CA GLY A 262 -5.59 2.09 15.67
C GLY A 262 -5.83 1.15 14.50
N LEU A 263 -5.22 -0.04 14.44
CA LEU A 263 -5.47 -1.01 13.36
C LEU A 263 -6.96 -1.39 13.29
N ALA A 264 -7.59 -1.70 14.44
CA ALA A 264 -9.02 -2.03 14.51
C ALA A 264 -9.90 -0.89 13.96
N MET A 265 -9.54 0.36 14.28
CA MET A 265 -10.27 1.53 13.79
C MET A 265 -10.18 1.65 12.27
N ILE A 266 -8.98 1.59 11.70
CA ILE A 266 -8.77 1.74 10.25
C ILE A 266 -9.43 0.59 9.48
N VAL A 267 -9.29 -0.65 9.95
CA VAL A 267 -9.93 -1.82 9.35
C VAL A 267 -11.45 -1.74 9.52
N GLY A 268 -11.94 -1.34 10.70
CA GLY A 268 -13.36 -1.12 10.95
C GLY A 268 -13.98 -0.09 10.00
N ILE A 269 -13.31 1.04 9.76
CA ILE A 269 -13.74 2.04 8.77
C ILE A 269 -13.84 1.42 7.37
N ASN A 270 -12.86 0.62 6.94
CA ASN A 270 -12.92 -0.05 5.64
C ASN A 270 -14.12 -1.01 5.55
N VAL A 271 -14.37 -1.81 6.59
CA VAL A 271 -15.52 -2.73 6.62
C VAL A 271 -16.84 -1.97 6.55
N VAL A 272 -17.00 -0.93 7.37
CA VAL A 272 -18.21 -0.09 7.39
C VAL A 272 -18.43 0.56 6.01
N LEU A 273 -17.41 1.16 5.41
CA LEU A 273 -17.50 1.76 4.09
C LEU A 273 -17.87 0.73 3.02
N ALA A 274 -17.24 -0.43 3.02
CA ALA A 274 -17.56 -1.50 2.06
C ALA A 274 -19.02 -1.94 2.18
N VAL A 275 -19.51 -2.17 3.39
CA VAL A 275 -20.90 -2.54 3.66
C VAL A 275 -21.85 -1.44 3.20
N LEU A 276 -21.59 -0.19 3.51
CA LEU A 276 -22.41 0.95 3.10
C LEU A 276 -22.49 1.06 1.57
N VAL A 277 -21.37 0.93 0.87
CA VAL A 277 -21.32 0.99 -0.60
C VAL A 277 -22.14 -0.15 -1.22
N ILE A 278 -22.02 -1.37 -0.68
CA ILE A 278 -22.79 -2.54 -1.16
C ILE A 278 -24.29 -2.32 -0.93
N LEU A 279 -24.69 -1.87 0.24
CA LEU A 279 -26.09 -1.63 0.58
C LEU A 279 -26.70 -0.52 -0.30
N VAL A 280 -26.02 0.62 -0.39
CA VAL A 280 -26.47 1.74 -1.22
C VAL A 280 -26.55 1.34 -2.70
N GLY A 281 -25.51 0.68 -3.22
CA GLY A 281 -25.49 0.18 -4.60
C GLY A 281 -26.62 -0.82 -4.86
N GLY A 282 -26.91 -1.69 -3.90
CA GLY A 282 -28.04 -2.64 -3.96
C GLY A 282 -29.40 -1.95 -4.01
N ILE A 283 -29.63 -1.00 -3.09
CA ILE A 283 -30.88 -0.21 -3.03
C ILE A 283 -31.09 0.58 -4.33
N LEU A 284 -30.06 1.26 -4.83
CA LEU A 284 -30.14 2.02 -6.07
C LEU A 284 -30.47 1.10 -7.26
N SER A 285 -29.85 -0.08 -7.33
CA SER A 285 -30.11 -1.07 -8.37
C SER A 285 -31.57 -1.58 -8.34
N MET A 286 -32.10 -1.86 -7.15
CA MET A 286 -33.50 -2.30 -6.98
C MET A 286 -34.49 -1.21 -7.38
N LYS A 287 -34.30 0.03 -6.95
CA LYS A 287 -35.16 1.16 -7.34
C LYS A 287 -35.24 1.34 -8.87
N ARG A 288 -34.09 1.22 -9.52
CA ARG A 288 -34.02 1.35 -11.01
C ARG A 288 -34.75 0.23 -11.73
N LYS A 289 -34.56 -1.02 -11.28
CA LYS A 289 -35.29 -2.15 -11.85
C LYS A 289 -36.81 -1.99 -11.67
N SER A 290 -37.25 -1.47 -10.53
CA SER A 290 -38.66 -1.16 -10.25
C SER A 290 -39.19 -0.08 -11.19
N MET A 291 -38.45 1.03 -11.35
CA MET A 291 -38.85 2.12 -12.27
C MET A 291 -38.92 1.64 -13.73
N GLN A 292 -37.96 0.84 -14.17
CA GLN A 292 -37.98 0.27 -15.52
C GLN A 292 -39.19 -0.66 -15.74
N ARG A 293 -39.52 -1.51 -14.74
CA ARG A 293 -40.73 -2.36 -14.83
C ARG A 293 -42.01 -1.56 -14.89
N ASN A 294 -42.13 -0.51 -14.10
CA ASN A 294 -43.30 0.36 -14.08
C ASN A 294 -43.44 1.13 -15.43
N ALA A 295 -42.33 1.62 -16.00
CA ALA A 295 -42.34 2.30 -17.29
C ALA A 295 -42.81 1.37 -18.44
N VAL A 296 -42.35 0.10 -18.43
CA VAL A 296 -42.80 -0.90 -19.38
C VAL A 296 -44.29 -1.22 -19.20
N GLN A 297 -44.81 -1.29 -17.96
CA GLN A 297 -46.22 -1.59 -17.68
C GLN A 297 -47.16 -0.42 -18.03
N THR A 298 -46.70 0.83 -17.92
CA THR A 298 -47.53 2.01 -18.20
C THR A 298 -47.51 2.42 -19.66
N GLY A 299 -46.80 1.72 -20.54
CA GLY A 299 -46.73 2.02 -21.98
C GLY A 299 -46.15 3.40 -22.30
N GLN A 300 -45.59 4.09 -21.30
CA GLN A 300 -44.84 5.32 -21.52
C GLN A 300 -43.52 4.93 -22.17
N GLU A 301 -43.33 5.32 -23.44
CA GLU A 301 -42.01 5.32 -24.07
C GLU A 301 -41.02 5.92 -23.08
N SER A 302 -40.13 5.10 -22.56
CA SER A 302 -39.14 5.58 -21.60
C SER A 302 -38.38 6.73 -22.25
N ASP A 303 -38.46 7.90 -21.65
CA ASP A 303 -37.49 8.94 -21.92
C ASP A 303 -36.11 8.26 -22.01
N SER A 304 -35.52 8.36 -23.19
CA SER A 304 -34.37 7.54 -23.56
C SER A 304 -33.30 7.58 -22.47
N PRO A 305 -32.54 6.49 -22.23
CA PRO A 305 -31.43 6.50 -21.28
C PRO A 305 -30.47 7.68 -21.48
N GLU A 306 -30.49 8.31 -22.63
CA GLU A 306 -29.78 9.52 -23.00
C GLU A 306 -30.25 10.76 -22.22
N LYS A 307 -31.56 11.00 -22.05
CA LYS A 307 -32.07 12.17 -21.31
C LYS A 307 -31.75 12.07 -19.80
N ILE A 308 -31.79 10.88 -19.23
CA ILE A 308 -31.35 10.66 -17.84
C ILE A 308 -29.81 10.86 -17.73
N ARG A 309 -29.06 10.45 -18.75
CA ARG A 309 -27.61 10.70 -18.84
C ARG A 309 -27.32 12.17 -19.00
N GLU A 310 -28.01 12.90 -19.85
CA GLU A 310 -27.85 14.35 -20.04
C GLU A 310 -28.20 15.14 -18.77
N PHE A 311 -29.26 14.77 -18.05
CA PHE A 311 -29.59 15.39 -16.76
C PHE A 311 -28.54 15.17 -15.67
N VAL A 312 -27.95 13.98 -15.64
CA VAL A 312 -26.86 13.63 -14.70
C VAL A 312 -25.54 14.23 -15.16
N GLN A 313 -25.24 14.24 -16.47
CA GLN A 313 -24.05 14.88 -17.04
C GLN A 313 -24.13 16.41 -16.98
N GLY A 314 -25.28 17.02 -17.16
CA GLY A 314 -25.47 18.47 -17.02
C GLY A 314 -25.21 18.98 -15.61
N ARG A 315 -25.37 18.14 -14.57
CA ARG A 315 -24.93 18.48 -13.20
C ARG A 315 -23.46 18.16 -12.90
N GLY A 316 -22.85 17.27 -13.69
CA GLY A 316 -21.41 16.90 -13.57
C GLY A 316 -20.49 17.84 -14.34
N SER A 317 -20.99 18.61 -15.31
CA SER A 317 -20.16 19.52 -16.13
C SER A 317 -19.66 20.77 -15.40
N VAL A 318 -20.10 21.01 -14.15
CA VAL A 318 -19.57 22.09 -13.29
C VAL A 318 -18.17 21.79 -12.78
N LEU A 319 -17.66 20.57 -12.92
CA LEU A 319 -16.29 20.17 -12.50
C LEU A 319 -15.35 19.81 -13.66
N SER A 320 -15.78 19.92 -14.91
CA SER A 320 -14.85 19.89 -16.03
C SER A 320 -14.28 21.29 -16.22
N VAL A 321 -13.29 21.67 -15.44
CA VAL A 321 -12.43 22.80 -15.75
C VAL A 321 -11.70 22.41 -17.04
N SER A 322 -12.16 22.98 -18.13
CA SER A 322 -11.55 22.89 -19.46
C SER A 322 -10.16 23.57 -19.36
N TYR A 323 -9.10 22.76 -19.22
CA TYR A 323 -7.73 23.21 -19.46
C TYR A 323 -7.42 23.23 -20.97
N THR A 324 -8.26 23.91 -21.73
CA THR A 324 -7.92 24.35 -23.07
C THR A 324 -7.69 25.85 -23.03
N HIS A 325 -6.48 26.25 -23.38
CA HIS A 325 -5.94 27.61 -23.54
C HIS A 325 -5.24 28.20 -22.31
N LEU A 326 -3.98 27.83 -22.18
CA LEU A 326 -2.91 28.76 -21.85
C LEU A 326 -1.67 28.33 -22.65
N THR A 327 -1.73 28.62 -23.96
CA THR A 327 -0.53 28.86 -24.77
C THR A 327 -0.16 30.33 -24.60
N LEU A 328 0.92 30.58 -23.87
CA LEU A 328 1.82 31.71 -24.00
C LEU A 328 3.23 31.24 -23.63
#